data_76884f17dc7aeb2b1a8a958cc681c355
#
_entry.id   76884f17dc7aeb2b1a8a958cc681c355
#
_cell.length_a   1.000
_cell.length_b   1.000
_cell.length_c   1.000
_cell.angle_alpha   90.00
_cell.angle_beta   90.00
_cell.angle_gamma   90.00
#
_symmetry.space_group_name_H-M   'P 1'
#
loop_
_entity.id
_entity.type
_entity.pdbx_description
1 polymer ?
#
loop_
_entity_poly.entity_id
_entity_poly.type
_entity_poly.pdbx_seq_one_letter_code
_entity_poly.pdbx_strand_id
1 'polypeptide(L)'
;MITTQEFDSFKNFINNHNFFLVIGHKEPDGDCISSCLGIAEILKHYNKQYQLLSAGPFKRTEIQKFEKQFTNEMEFLSEEERKQTGLIICDCSEIHRLGEIEGDLRNLDTFVIDHHKTAEIPNNAQSIIYSTSPAASLLVQLLYENCVGKLTEKIAKILYFGLMTDTGFFRFLTNKDTETFLASARLVEAGANPRETYDEITSGKSYQSRKLLGVILNHAETYLDGKLIVTYETLEDTKKYGQEGRDSDALYSALLAVKNVEAVVFVRQETDSNCTAGFRSKDRVDVSSVAAKFGGGGHKNASGLSTQGKIETLIPAIVKEFARII
;
A
#
# COMPACT_ATOMS: atom_id res chain seq x y z
N MET A 1 9.93 18.37 3.73
CA MET A 1 10.17 18.10 5.16
C MET A 1 9.09 18.78 5.98
N ILE A 2 8.60 18.13 7.02
CA ILE A 2 7.57 18.70 7.94
C ILE A 2 8.09 20.00 8.56
N THR A 3 7.27 21.03 8.53
CA THR A 3 7.62 22.35 9.09
C THR A 3 7.42 22.37 10.62
N THR A 4 8.07 23.33 11.30
CA THR A 4 7.87 23.53 12.75
C THR A 4 6.41 23.76 13.09
N GLN A 5 5.69 24.53 12.27
CA GLN A 5 4.26 24.79 12.47
C GLN A 5 3.40 23.53 12.38
N GLU A 6 3.71 22.61 11.47
CA GLU A 6 2.99 21.33 11.34
C GLU A 6 3.30 20.39 12.52
N PHE A 7 4.55 20.36 13.00
CA PHE A 7 4.89 19.65 14.25
C PHE A 7 4.11 20.19 15.45
N ASP A 8 4.03 21.51 15.59
CA ASP A 8 3.29 22.16 16.68
C ASP A 8 1.78 21.90 16.55
N SER A 9 1.25 21.94 15.32
CA SER A 9 -0.16 21.59 15.03
C SER A 9 -0.47 20.16 15.48
N PHE A 10 0.38 19.19 15.14
CA PHE A 10 0.20 17.80 15.55
C PHE A 10 0.27 17.61 17.07
N LYS A 11 1.24 18.24 17.73
CA LYS A 11 1.35 18.22 19.22
C LYS A 11 0.13 18.82 19.89
N ASN A 12 -0.35 19.95 19.39
CA ASN A 12 -1.56 20.60 19.90
C ASN A 12 -2.78 19.70 19.72
N PHE A 13 -2.90 19.03 18.57
CA PHE A 13 -3.97 18.06 18.32
C PHE A 13 -3.94 16.92 19.36
N ILE A 14 -2.75 16.34 19.64
CA ILE A 14 -2.63 15.31 20.68
C ILE A 14 -3.01 15.87 22.08
N ASN A 15 -2.58 17.08 22.42
CA ASN A 15 -2.83 17.65 23.74
C ASN A 15 -4.32 17.97 23.97
N ASN A 16 -5.04 18.35 22.92
CA ASN A 16 -6.45 18.78 23.00
C ASN A 16 -7.45 17.60 23.10
N HIS A 17 -7.02 16.38 22.86
CA HIS A 17 -7.89 15.20 22.92
C HIS A 17 -7.44 14.21 23.98
N ASN A 18 -8.38 13.42 24.50
CA ASN A 18 -8.13 12.42 25.55
C ASN A 18 -8.11 10.98 25.01
N PHE A 19 -8.87 10.73 23.98
CA PHE A 19 -8.97 9.43 23.30
C PHE A 19 -8.73 9.58 21.80
N PHE A 20 -8.19 8.55 21.17
CA PHE A 20 -7.85 8.60 19.75
C PHE A 20 -8.32 7.37 19.01
N LEU A 21 -8.93 7.58 17.85
CA LEU A 21 -9.14 6.56 16.84
C LEU A 21 -8.05 6.72 15.78
N VAL A 22 -7.31 5.66 15.51
CA VAL A 22 -6.24 5.66 14.49
C VAL A 22 -6.61 4.66 13.42
N ILE A 23 -6.69 5.11 12.17
CA ILE A 23 -7.16 4.31 11.04
C ILE A 23 -6.33 4.59 9.80
N GLY A 24 -6.20 3.59 8.92
CA GLY A 24 -5.65 3.74 7.58
C GLY A 24 -6.63 3.24 6.51
N HIS A 25 -6.16 3.05 5.28
CA HIS A 25 -7.02 2.60 4.20
C HIS A 25 -7.45 1.13 4.34
N LYS A 26 -8.60 0.77 3.72
CA LYS A 26 -9.05 -0.63 3.56
C LYS A 26 -8.02 -1.44 2.77
N GLU A 27 -7.98 -2.75 3.02
CA GLU A 27 -6.95 -3.64 2.46
C GLU A 27 -5.54 -3.08 2.73
N PRO A 28 -5.20 -2.89 4.01
CA PRO A 28 -3.98 -2.18 4.40
C PRO A 28 -2.73 -2.88 3.86
N ASP A 29 -1.68 -2.10 3.69
CA ASP A 29 -0.35 -2.60 3.39
C ASP A 29 0.64 -2.31 4.55
N GLY A 30 1.93 -2.55 4.30
CA GLY A 30 2.94 -2.39 5.34
C GLY A 30 3.12 -0.95 5.79
N ASP A 31 3.00 0.02 4.88
CA ASP A 31 3.15 1.45 5.22
C ASP A 31 1.97 1.94 6.04
N CYS A 32 0.75 1.59 5.64
CA CYS A 32 -0.47 1.89 6.36
C CYS A 32 -0.43 1.36 7.81
N ILE A 33 -0.13 0.06 7.99
CA ILE A 33 -0.05 -0.56 9.31
C ILE A 33 1.07 0.03 10.16
N SER A 34 2.26 0.24 9.59
CA SER A 34 3.39 0.80 10.31
C SER A 34 3.14 2.24 10.75
N SER A 35 2.47 3.02 9.92
CA SER A 35 2.07 4.40 10.24
C SER A 35 1.10 4.44 11.41
N CYS A 36 0.04 3.61 11.37
CA CYS A 36 -0.91 3.53 12.49
C CYS A 36 -0.23 3.08 13.80
N LEU A 37 0.64 2.06 13.73
CA LEU A 37 1.38 1.58 14.91
C LEU A 37 2.38 2.62 15.42
N GLY A 38 3.02 3.36 14.52
CA GLY A 38 3.92 4.46 14.87
C GLY A 38 3.20 5.58 15.63
N ILE A 39 2.02 5.97 15.16
CA ILE A 39 1.15 6.94 15.86
C ILE A 39 0.74 6.40 17.23
N ALA A 40 0.37 5.11 17.33
CA ALA A 40 0.04 4.50 18.62
C ALA A 40 1.19 4.60 19.64
N GLU A 41 2.44 4.44 19.23
CA GLU A 41 3.59 4.61 20.12
C GLU A 41 3.80 6.09 20.54
N ILE A 42 3.52 7.06 19.65
CA ILE A 42 3.50 8.47 20.03
C ILE A 42 2.40 8.74 21.08
N LEU A 43 1.18 8.25 20.84
CA LEU A 43 0.05 8.43 21.79
C LEU A 43 0.34 7.82 23.16
N LYS A 44 0.99 6.65 23.22
CA LYS A 44 1.46 6.03 24.47
C LYS A 44 2.44 6.93 25.22
N HIS A 45 3.37 7.57 24.52
CA HIS A 45 4.32 8.51 25.16
C HIS A 45 3.59 9.66 25.84
N TYR A 46 2.50 10.15 25.22
CA TYR A 46 1.65 11.20 25.79
C TYR A 46 0.62 10.68 26.81
N ASN A 47 0.65 9.38 27.18
CA ASN A 47 -0.32 8.72 28.05
C ASN A 47 -1.77 8.88 27.57
N LYS A 48 -1.98 8.89 26.24
CA LYS A 48 -3.31 8.96 25.62
C LYS A 48 -3.86 7.56 25.36
N GLN A 49 -5.16 7.40 25.57
CA GLN A 49 -5.85 6.18 25.18
C GLN A 49 -6.16 6.20 23.69
N TYR A 50 -6.15 5.05 23.06
CA TYR A 50 -6.41 4.93 21.62
C TYR A 50 -6.96 3.57 21.25
N GLN A 51 -7.64 3.53 20.10
CA GLN A 51 -8.07 2.32 19.42
C GLN A 51 -7.54 2.31 17.98
N LEU A 52 -7.01 1.17 17.55
CA LEU A 52 -6.56 0.96 16.17
C LEU A 52 -7.71 0.35 15.36
N LEU A 53 -8.12 1.04 14.30
CA LEU A 53 -9.20 0.63 13.43
C LEU A 53 -8.70 0.20 12.05
N SER A 54 -9.33 -0.82 11.48
CA SER A 54 -9.12 -1.21 10.08
C SER A 54 -10.33 -1.97 9.55
N ALA A 55 -10.80 -1.61 8.37
CA ALA A 55 -11.84 -2.37 7.67
C ALA A 55 -11.31 -3.69 7.08
N GLY A 56 -9.98 -3.92 7.12
CA GLY A 56 -9.40 -5.10 6.49
C GLY A 56 -9.72 -5.20 4.99
N PRO A 57 -9.71 -6.43 4.43
CA PRO A 57 -9.03 -7.60 4.97
C PRO A 57 -7.51 -7.50 4.88
N PHE A 58 -6.79 -8.16 5.80
CA PHE A 58 -5.32 -8.24 5.83
C PHE A 58 -4.82 -9.30 4.84
N LYS A 59 -4.88 -9.00 3.54
CA LYS A 59 -4.59 -9.96 2.46
C LYS A 59 -3.11 -10.30 2.33
N ARG A 60 -2.23 -9.35 2.63
CA ARG A 60 -0.78 -9.52 2.47
C ARG A 60 -0.21 -10.31 3.64
N THR A 61 0.55 -11.36 3.35
CA THR A 61 1.09 -12.29 4.37
C THR A 61 1.98 -11.60 5.39
N GLU A 62 2.77 -10.63 4.97
CA GLU A 62 3.73 -9.91 5.80
C GLU A 62 3.06 -9.04 6.88
N ILE A 63 1.79 -8.65 6.69
CA ILE A 63 1.06 -7.83 7.68
C ILE A 63 0.07 -8.61 8.54
N GLN A 64 -0.23 -9.87 8.22
CA GLN A 64 -1.23 -10.67 8.96
C GLN A 64 -0.93 -10.78 10.45
N LYS A 65 0.34 -10.78 10.84
CA LYS A 65 0.74 -10.80 12.25
C LYS A 65 0.25 -9.60 13.07
N PHE A 66 -0.10 -8.49 12.40
CA PHE A 66 -0.58 -7.27 13.04
C PHE A 66 -2.10 -7.21 13.16
N GLU A 67 -2.84 -8.05 12.41
CA GLU A 67 -4.31 -8.03 12.32
C GLU A 67 -5.00 -7.98 13.68
N LYS A 68 -4.53 -8.78 14.65
CA LYS A 68 -5.10 -8.86 16.01
C LYS A 68 -4.98 -7.56 16.82
N GLN A 69 -4.20 -6.59 16.37
CA GLN A 69 -4.06 -5.28 17.03
C GLN A 69 -5.09 -4.27 16.54
N PHE A 70 -5.81 -4.61 15.48
CA PHE A 70 -6.82 -3.77 14.85
C PHE A 70 -8.21 -4.39 15.01
N THR A 71 -9.22 -3.56 14.98
CA THR A 71 -10.63 -3.97 14.92
C THR A 71 -11.37 -3.16 13.86
N ASN A 72 -12.47 -3.70 13.34
CA ASN A 72 -13.39 -2.94 12.47
C ASN A 72 -14.53 -2.31 13.24
N GLU A 73 -14.66 -2.58 14.55
CA GLU A 73 -15.70 -2.05 15.43
C GLU A 73 -15.14 -0.91 16.28
N MET A 74 -15.70 0.27 16.12
CA MET A 74 -15.37 1.44 16.93
C MET A 74 -16.03 1.33 18.31
N GLU A 75 -15.31 1.62 19.39
CA GLU A 75 -15.90 1.75 20.72
C GLU A 75 -17.05 2.77 20.73
N PHE A 76 -18.11 2.45 21.47
CA PHE A 76 -19.22 3.39 21.62
C PHE A 76 -18.74 4.65 22.35
N LEU A 77 -19.01 5.81 21.76
CA LEU A 77 -18.69 7.12 22.33
C LEU A 77 -19.96 7.93 22.52
N SER A 78 -20.17 8.43 23.73
CA SER A 78 -21.20 9.44 24.01
C SER A 78 -20.87 10.75 23.27
N GLU A 79 -21.84 11.67 23.15
CA GLU A 79 -21.62 12.96 22.49
C GLU A 79 -20.48 13.80 23.15
N GLU A 80 -20.30 13.66 24.46
CA GLU A 80 -19.25 14.34 25.20
C GLU A 80 -17.88 13.74 24.97
N GLU A 81 -17.78 12.41 24.92
CA GLU A 81 -16.56 11.68 24.58
C GLU A 81 -16.15 11.96 23.15
N ARG A 82 -17.09 12.03 22.21
CA ARG A 82 -16.79 12.40 20.80
C ARG A 82 -16.11 13.75 20.67
N LYS A 83 -16.49 14.75 21.46
CA LYS A 83 -15.82 16.08 21.48
C LYS A 83 -14.39 16.04 21.98
N GLN A 84 -14.03 15.01 22.73
CA GLN A 84 -12.70 14.79 23.28
C GLN A 84 -11.91 13.72 22.53
N THR A 85 -12.49 13.19 21.45
CA THR A 85 -11.88 12.15 20.61
C THR A 85 -11.29 12.75 19.35
N GLY A 86 -10.01 12.49 19.12
CA GLY A 86 -9.31 12.79 17.88
C GLY A 86 -9.30 11.59 16.94
N LEU A 87 -9.59 11.82 15.67
CA LEU A 87 -9.41 10.84 14.60
C LEU A 87 -8.10 11.10 13.87
N ILE A 88 -7.17 10.13 13.85
CA ILE A 88 -5.94 10.21 13.08
C ILE A 88 -6.02 9.24 11.91
N ILE A 89 -5.95 9.78 10.69
CA ILE A 89 -5.97 9.00 9.46
C ILE A 89 -4.55 8.91 8.92
N CYS A 90 -4.05 7.69 8.73
CA CYS A 90 -2.70 7.41 8.25
C CYS A 90 -2.73 6.81 6.85
N ASP A 91 -1.80 7.25 5.99
CA ASP A 91 -1.57 6.71 4.65
C ASP A 91 -2.81 6.73 3.75
N CYS A 92 -3.68 7.67 4.02
CA CYS A 92 -4.91 7.89 3.28
C CYS A 92 -5.47 9.28 3.61
N SER A 93 -5.96 10.00 2.63
CA SER A 93 -6.65 11.28 2.81
C SER A 93 -8.13 11.23 2.41
N GLU A 94 -8.54 10.17 1.73
CA GLU A 94 -9.89 10.02 1.19
C GLU A 94 -10.74 9.11 2.09
N ILE A 95 -11.79 9.65 2.71
CA ILE A 95 -12.66 8.91 3.66
C ILE A 95 -13.23 7.62 3.05
N HIS A 96 -13.60 7.63 1.77
CA HIS A 96 -14.15 6.44 1.12
C HIS A 96 -13.17 5.27 1.01
N ARG A 97 -11.86 5.55 1.09
CA ARG A 97 -10.81 4.53 1.09
C ARG A 97 -10.60 3.87 2.45
N LEU A 98 -11.15 4.42 3.53
CA LEU A 98 -11.07 3.80 4.87
C LEU A 98 -11.82 2.47 4.93
N GLY A 99 -12.83 2.29 4.06
CA GLY A 99 -13.69 1.12 4.05
C GLY A 99 -14.84 1.22 5.06
N GLU A 100 -15.51 0.11 5.32
CA GLU A 100 -16.65 0.07 6.24
C GLU A 100 -16.16 -0.27 7.65
N ILE A 101 -16.38 0.65 8.56
CA ILE A 101 -16.13 0.52 10.00
C ILE A 101 -17.46 0.47 10.70
N GLU A 102 -17.63 -0.46 11.64
CA GLU A 102 -18.78 -0.53 12.51
C GLU A 102 -18.71 0.61 13.55
N GLY A 103 -19.41 1.69 13.28
CA GLY A 103 -19.41 2.92 14.08
C GLY A 103 -19.52 4.17 13.24
N ASP A 104 -19.51 5.33 13.87
CA ASP A 104 -19.65 6.62 13.21
C ASP A 104 -18.40 7.49 13.39
N LEU A 105 -17.58 7.59 12.35
CA LEU A 105 -16.39 8.44 12.32
C LEU A 105 -16.66 9.89 11.91
N ARG A 106 -17.91 10.23 11.52
CA ARG A 106 -18.26 11.59 11.06
C ARG A 106 -18.19 12.61 12.20
N ASN A 107 -17.82 13.82 11.86
CA ASN A 107 -17.75 14.97 12.78
C ASN A 107 -16.79 14.79 13.96
N LEU A 108 -15.84 13.87 13.88
CA LEU A 108 -14.71 13.84 14.80
C LEU A 108 -13.67 14.88 14.36
N ASP A 109 -13.01 15.50 15.32
CA ASP A 109 -11.86 16.33 15.02
C ASP A 109 -10.75 15.44 14.41
N THR A 110 -10.26 15.81 13.22
CA THR A 110 -9.50 14.89 12.38
C THR A 110 -8.13 15.45 12.03
N PHE A 111 -7.12 14.58 12.09
CA PHE A 111 -5.77 14.84 11.62
C PHE A 111 -5.36 13.79 10.57
N VAL A 112 -4.90 14.24 9.39
CA VAL A 112 -4.49 13.37 8.28
C VAL A 112 -2.98 13.39 8.12
N ILE A 113 -2.36 12.21 7.99
CA ILE A 113 -0.93 12.03 7.69
C ILE A 113 -0.84 11.16 6.44
N ASP A 114 -0.45 11.74 5.31
CA ASP A 114 -0.51 11.06 4.02
C ASP A 114 0.62 11.50 3.07
N HIS A 115 0.94 10.66 2.10
CA HIS A 115 1.93 10.94 1.06
C HIS A 115 1.38 10.81 -0.37
N HIS A 116 0.10 10.54 -0.52
CA HIS A 116 -0.53 10.41 -1.83
C HIS A 116 -0.70 11.76 -2.54
N LYS A 117 -0.64 11.74 -3.88
CA LYS A 117 -0.79 12.96 -4.71
C LYS A 117 -2.23 13.47 -4.79
N THR A 118 -3.19 12.57 -4.70
CA THR A 118 -4.62 12.87 -4.74
C THR A 118 -5.14 12.92 -3.31
N ALA A 119 -5.17 14.10 -2.71
CA ALA A 119 -5.65 14.28 -1.35
C ALA A 119 -7.02 14.97 -1.38
N GLU A 120 -8.06 14.27 -0.93
CA GLU A 120 -9.36 14.86 -0.58
C GLU A 120 -9.48 14.90 0.95
N ILE A 121 -8.95 15.98 1.53
CA ILE A 121 -8.92 16.14 2.99
C ILE A 121 -10.35 16.38 3.49
N PRO A 122 -10.81 15.71 4.55
CA PRO A 122 -12.08 16.00 5.19
C PRO A 122 -12.19 17.49 5.57
N ASN A 123 -13.38 18.07 5.42
CA ASN A 123 -13.61 19.47 5.81
C ASN A 123 -13.19 19.71 7.26
N ASN A 124 -12.43 20.77 7.49
CA ASN A 124 -11.87 21.20 8.77
C ASN A 124 -10.81 20.25 9.37
N ALA A 125 -10.36 19.22 8.67
CA ALA A 125 -9.26 18.39 9.17
C ALA A 125 -7.92 19.14 9.09
N GLN A 126 -7.08 18.94 10.11
CA GLN A 126 -5.66 19.30 10.08
C GLN A 126 -4.90 18.21 9.33
N SER A 127 -3.76 18.54 8.72
CA SER A 127 -3.05 17.54 7.94
C SER A 127 -1.54 17.80 7.80
N ILE A 128 -0.81 16.72 7.60
CA ILE A 128 0.57 16.68 7.11
C ILE A 128 0.58 15.80 5.86
N ILE A 129 0.59 16.43 4.68
CA ILE A 129 0.53 15.72 3.41
C ILE A 129 1.72 16.12 2.53
N TYR A 130 2.57 15.14 2.24
CA TYR A 130 3.77 15.34 1.43
C TYR A 130 3.86 14.32 0.30
N SER A 131 3.35 14.67 -0.88
CA SER A 131 3.42 13.80 -2.07
C SER A 131 4.85 13.57 -2.59
N THR A 132 5.83 14.22 -1.99
CA THR A 132 7.26 13.98 -2.23
C THR A 132 7.86 13.01 -1.22
N SER A 133 7.14 12.66 -0.16
CA SER A 133 7.55 11.58 0.75
C SER A 133 7.31 10.23 0.07
N PRO A 134 8.25 9.30 0.14
CA PRO A 134 8.06 7.98 -0.47
C PRO A 134 7.17 7.04 0.35
N ALA A 135 6.82 7.41 1.59
CA ALA A 135 6.02 6.61 2.50
C ALA A 135 5.41 7.49 3.61
N ALA A 136 4.23 7.13 4.12
CA ALA A 136 3.63 7.79 5.28
C ALA A 136 4.39 7.45 6.56
N SER A 137 4.96 6.25 6.69
CA SER A 137 5.81 5.85 7.83
C SER A 137 7.07 6.71 7.97
N LEU A 138 7.59 7.29 6.89
CA LEU A 138 8.66 8.30 6.99
C LEU A 138 8.16 9.57 7.69
N LEU A 139 6.97 10.05 7.36
CA LEU A 139 6.38 11.21 8.03
C LEU A 139 6.14 10.91 9.51
N VAL A 140 5.64 9.71 9.82
CA VAL A 140 5.44 9.26 11.21
C VAL A 140 6.77 9.10 11.95
N GLN A 141 7.86 8.67 11.31
CA GLN A 141 9.19 8.67 11.91
C GLN A 141 9.61 10.09 12.34
N LEU A 142 9.46 11.07 11.45
CA LEU A 142 9.81 12.46 11.75
C LEU A 142 8.94 13.03 12.87
N LEU A 143 7.66 12.69 12.91
CA LEU A 143 6.76 13.05 14.02
C LEU A 143 7.21 12.39 15.33
N TYR A 144 7.56 11.11 15.31
CA TYR A 144 8.06 10.41 16.49
C TYR A 144 9.35 11.05 17.02
N GLU A 145 10.33 11.29 16.16
CA GLU A 145 11.59 11.92 16.53
C GLU A 145 11.39 13.33 17.14
N ASN A 146 10.40 14.08 16.63
CA ASN A 146 10.09 15.42 17.16
C ASN A 146 9.26 15.38 18.47
N CYS A 147 8.33 14.45 18.60
CA CYS A 147 7.40 14.36 19.73
C CYS A 147 7.97 13.59 20.92
N VAL A 148 8.71 12.52 20.64
CA VAL A 148 9.22 11.55 21.62
C VAL A 148 10.73 11.66 21.77
N GLY A 149 11.44 11.89 20.68
CA GLY A 149 12.89 12.02 20.63
C GLY A 149 13.57 10.75 20.15
N LYS A 150 14.31 10.05 21.01
CA LYS A 150 15.11 8.89 20.61
C LYS A 150 14.24 7.72 20.16
N LEU A 151 14.54 7.18 18.97
CA LEU A 151 13.93 5.95 18.46
C LEU A 151 14.31 4.75 19.36
N THR A 152 13.31 3.95 19.72
CA THR A 152 13.53 2.64 20.36
C THR A 152 13.62 1.55 19.28
N GLU A 153 14.24 0.41 19.61
CA GLU A 153 14.32 -0.72 18.69
C GLU A 153 12.93 -1.14 18.17
N LYS A 154 11.91 -1.14 19.04
CA LYS A 154 10.54 -1.50 18.69
C LYS A 154 9.99 -0.60 17.58
N ILE A 155 10.04 0.72 17.79
CA ILE A 155 9.49 1.66 16.81
C ILE A 155 10.33 1.70 15.54
N ALA A 156 11.64 1.56 15.65
CA ALA A 156 12.53 1.49 14.51
C ALA A 156 12.20 0.31 13.58
N LYS A 157 11.96 -0.88 14.12
CA LYS A 157 11.53 -2.05 13.35
C LYS A 157 10.20 -1.84 12.65
N ILE A 158 9.21 -1.25 13.35
CA ILE A 158 7.88 -0.98 12.80
C ILE A 158 7.98 0.01 11.62
N LEU A 159 8.62 1.16 11.82
CA LEU A 159 8.69 2.21 10.80
C LEU A 159 9.59 1.83 9.63
N TYR A 160 10.67 1.08 9.90
CA TYR A 160 11.53 0.56 8.85
C TYR A 160 10.79 -0.44 7.96
N PHE A 161 9.95 -1.30 8.54
CA PHE A 161 9.11 -2.24 7.79
C PHE A 161 8.17 -1.48 6.83
N GLY A 162 7.43 -0.47 7.30
CA GLY A 162 6.56 0.34 6.44
C GLY A 162 7.32 1.02 5.32
N LEU A 163 8.42 1.70 5.66
CA LEU A 163 9.25 2.38 4.68
C LEU A 163 9.80 1.43 3.60
N MET A 164 10.17 0.20 3.97
CA MET A 164 10.70 -0.79 3.03
C MET A 164 9.63 -1.37 2.13
N THR A 165 8.40 -1.54 2.61
CA THR A 165 7.29 -2.01 1.77
C THR A 165 6.97 -1.01 0.67
N ASP A 166 6.85 0.26 0.99
CA ASP A 166 6.41 1.29 0.04
C ASP A 166 7.51 1.75 -0.91
N THR A 167 8.76 1.77 -0.45
CA THR A 167 9.91 2.06 -1.32
C THR A 167 10.41 0.86 -2.13
N GLY A 168 9.84 -0.34 -1.91
CA GLY A 168 10.31 -1.59 -2.53
C GLY A 168 11.80 -1.83 -2.24
N PHE A 169 12.22 -1.67 -0.99
CA PHE A 169 13.62 -1.68 -0.57
C PHE A 169 14.46 -0.66 -1.36
N PHE A 170 14.02 0.59 -1.38
CA PHE A 170 14.66 1.72 -2.07
C PHE A 170 14.64 1.65 -3.60
N ARG A 171 14.06 0.61 -4.19
CA ARG A 171 14.05 0.41 -5.65
C ARG A 171 13.28 1.52 -6.39
N PHE A 172 12.33 2.16 -5.74
CA PHE A 172 11.52 3.23 -6.32
C PHE A 172 12.07 4.63 -6.04
N LEU A 173 13.14 4.73 -5.24
CA LEU A 173 13.77 6.00 -4.91
C LEU A 173 14.71 6.49 -6.02
N THR A 174 14.94 7.79 -5.98
CA THR A 174 15.82 8.50 -6.90
C THR A 174 16.93 9.26 -6.15
N ASN A 175 17.80 9.95 -6.85
CA ASN A 175 18.81 10.80 -6.25
C ASN A 175 18.25 12.05 -5.52
N LYS A 176 16.93 12.26 -5.55
CA LYS A 176 16.24 13.34 -4.82
C LYS A 176 15.82 12.91 -3.41
N ASP A 177 15.85 11.61 -3.12
CA ASP A 177 15.30 11.01 -1.89
C ASP A 177 16.38 10.80 -0.81
N THR A 178 17.44 11.65 -0.79
CA THR A 178 18.56 11.57 0.17
C THR A 178 18.08 11.51 1.62
N GLU A 179 17.08 12.32 1.98
CA GLU A 179 16.54 12.35 3.34
C GLU A 179 15.94 11.00 3.78
N THR A 180 15.38 10.24 2.85
CA THR A 180 14.87 8.89 3.11
C THR A 180 15.99 7.94 3.52
N PHE A 181 17.15 8.01 2.86
CA PHE A 181 18.31 7.19 3.25
C PHE A 181 18.85 7.60 4.61
N LEU A 182 18.91 8.90 4.92
CA LEU A 182 19.33 9.38 6.25
C LEU A 182 18.35 8.96 7.35
N ALA A 183 17.05 9.05 7.11
CA ALA A 183 16.02 8.57 8.01
C ALA A 183 16.14 7.05 8.23
N SER A 184 16.32 6.27 7.15
CA SER A 184 16.55 4.83 7.22
C SER A 184 17.80 4.48 8.04
N ALA A 185 18.90 5.25 7.88
CA ALA A 185 20.10 5.04 8.67
C ALA A 185 19.82 5.19 10.18
N ARG A 186 19.02 6.18 10.59
CA ARG A 186 18.63 6.35 12.01
C ARG A 186 17.78 5.19 12.52
N LEU A 187 16.88 4.64 11.69
CA LEU A 187 16.11 3.45 12.06
C LEU A 187 17.02 2.22 12.24
N VAL A 188 17.99 2.03 11.36
CA VAL A 188 18.96 0.93 11.47
C VAL A 188 19.86 1.11 12.71
N GLU A 189 20.33 2.32 12.97
CA GLU A 189 21.10 2.63 14.18
C GLU A 189 20.30 2.35 15.46
N ALA A 190 18.99 2.58 15.42
CA ALA A 190 18.08 2.28 16.54
C ALA A 190 17.70 0.80 16.68
N GLY A 191 18.14 -0.07 15.76
CA GLY A 191 17.99 -1.54 15.86
C GLY A 191 17.08 -2.19 14.82
N ALA A 192 16.62 -1.44 13.78
CA ALA A 192 15.98 -2.07 12.63
C ALA A 192 17.02 -2.90 11.87
N ASN A 193 16.68 -4.14 11.50
CA ASN A 193 17.57 -5.03 10.78
C ASN A 193 17.11 -5.17 9.31
N PRO A 194 17.84 -4.59 8.34
CA PRO A 194 17.47 -4.64 6.92
C PRO A 194 17.28 -6.07 6.39
N ARG A 195 18.13 -7.01 6.80
CA ARG A 195 18.04 -8.40 6.36
C ARG A 195 16.78 -9.08 6.89
N GLU A 196 16.53 -8.95 8.20
CA GLU A 196 15.32 -9.52 8.81
C GLU A 196 14.05 -8.93 8.20
N THR A 197 14.02 -7.62 7.98
CA THR A 197 12.89 -6.94 7.34
C THR A 197 12.70 -7.41 5.89
N TYR A 198 13.79 -7.59 5.14
CA TYR A 198 13.72 -8.14 3.78
C TYR A 198 13.14 -9.56 3.78
N ASP A 199 13.68 -10.43 4.64
CA ASP A 199 13.21 -11.80 4.77
C ASP A 199 11.72 -11.84 5.18
N GLU A 200 11.30 -10.96 6.09
CA GLU A 200 9.92 -10.84 6.52
C GLU A 200 8.95 -10.44 5.39
N ILE A 201 9.32 -9.45 4.57
CA ILE A 201 8.47 -8.96 3.47
C ILE A 201 8.44 -9.96 2.30
N THR A 202 9.57 -10.61 2.00
CA THR A 202 9.70 -11.46 0.80
C THR A 202 9.45 -12.94 1.03
N SER A 203 9.50 -13.38 2.30
CA SER A 203 9.30 -14.78 2.69
C SER A 203 7.82 -15.11 2.94
N GLY A 204 7.56 -16.29 3.48
CA GLY A 204 6.20 -16.72 3.84
C GLY A 204 5.35 -17.21 2.67
N LYS A 205 5.85 -17.16 1.45
CA LYS A 205 5.13 -17.67 0.29
C LYS A 205 5.13 -19.20 0.27
N SER A 206 3.97 -19.80 0.00
CA SER A 206 3.84 -21.24 -0.05
C SER A 206 4.62 -21.85 -1.24
N TYR A 207 4.98 -23.13 -1.12
CA TYR A 207 5.58 -23.86 -2.24
C TYR A 207 4.65 -23.86 -3.47
N GLN A 208 3.34 -23.97 -3.27
CA GLN A 208 2.35 -23.93 -4.35
C GLN A 208 2.33 -22.57 -5.05
N SER A 209 2.45 -21.47 -4.30
CA SER A 209 2.60 -20.14 -4.89
C SER A 209 3.80 -20.04 -5.83
N ARG A 210 4.95 -20.61 -5.43
CA ARG A 210 6.16 -20.61 -6.28
C ARG A 210 6.00 -21.51 -7.51
N LYS A 211 5.28 -22.64 -7.38
CA LYS A 211 4.95 -23.50 -8.52
C LYS A 211 4.02 -22.80 -9.51
N LEU A 212 2.99 -22.12 -9.00
CA LEU A 212 2.09 -21.32 -9.84
C LEU A 212 2.84 -20.20 -10.57
N LEU A 213 3.70 -19.45 -9.85
CA LEU A 213 4.53 -18.42 -10.49
C LEU A 213 5.39 -19.00 -11.62
N GLY A 214 6.00 -20.17 -11.42
CA GLY A 214 6.77 -20.86 -12.46
C GLY A 214 5.94 -21.23 -13.69
N VAL A 215 4.70 -21.68 -13.50
CA VAL A 215 3.76 -21.98 -14.59
C VAL A 215 3.38 -20.70 -15.34
N ILE A 216 3.01 -19.64 -14.64
CA ILE A 216 2.64 -18.36 -15.26
C ILE A 216 3.82 -17.75 -16.00
N LEU A 217 5.04 -17.85 -15.48
CA LEU A 217 6.25 -17.42 -16.20
C LEU A 217 6.49 -18.25 -17.47
N ASN A 218 6.17 -19.55 -17.46
CA ASN A 218 6.29 -20.41 -18.64
C ASN A 218 5.22 -20.12 -19.72
N HIS A 219 4.08 -19.54 -19.34
CA HIS A 219 3.05 -19.09 -20.28
C HIS A 219 3.38 -17.72 -20.92
N ALA A 220 4.48 -17.07 -20.51
CA ALA A 220 4.80 -15.74 -20.99
C ALA A 220 5.25 -15.75 -22.45
N GLU A 221 4.63 -14.91 -23.27
CA GLU A 221 4.95 -14.70 -24.68
C GLU A 221 5.28 -13.23 -24.94
N THR A 222 6.20 -13.01 -25.89
CA THR A 222 6.62 -11.68 -26.30
C THR A 222 5.86 -11.20 -27.53
N TYR A 223 5.48 -9.94 -27.57
CA TYR A 223 4.79 -9.26 -28.66
C TYR A 223 5.46 -7.91 -28.96
N LEU A 224 5.16 -7.34 -30.12
CA LEU A 224 5.55 -5.98 -30.51
C LEU A 224 7.09 -5.79 -30.42
N ASP A 225 7.83 -6.66 -31.11
CA ASP A 225 9.29 -6.66 -31.13
C ASP A 225 9.92 -6.80 -29.73
N GLY A 226 9.27 -7.56 -28.84
CA GLY A 226 9.75 -7.82 -27.47
C GLY A 226 9.48 -6.70 -26.47
N LYS A 227 8.71 -5.68 -26.83
CA LYS A 227 8.36 -4.58 -25.94
C LYS A 227 7.19 -4.89 -25.01
N LEU A 228 6.33 -5.82 -25.39
CA LEU A 228 5.20 -6.29 -24.60
C LEU A 228 5.38 -7.76 -24.24
N ILE A 229 5.21 -8.11 -22.97
CA ILE A 229 5.04 -9.50 -22.54
C ILE A 229 3.60 -9.68 -22.08
N VAL A 230 2.96 -10.74 -22.54
CA VAL A 230 1.65 -11.17 -22.05
C VAL A 230 1.79 -12.57 -21.48
N THR A 231 1.21 -12.78 -20.31
CA THR A 231 1.13 -14.09 -19.68
C THR A 231 -0.26 -14.34 -19.13
N TYR A 232 -0.56 -15.57 -18.77
CA TYR A 232 -1.91 -15.90 -18.30
C TYR A 232 -1.91 -17.01 -17.23
N GLU A 233 -3.02 -17.09 -16.51
CA GLU A 233 -3.39 -18.15 -15.55
C GLU A 233 -4.73 -18.72 -15.96
N THR A 234 -4.78 -20.03 -16.17
CA THR A 234 -6.00 -20.76 -16.51
C THR A 234 -6.78 -21.18 -15.26
N LEU A 235 -8.06 -21.56 -15.44
CA LEU A 235 -8.83 -22.18 -14.36
C LEU A 235 -8.20 -23.49 -13.85
N GLU A 236 -7.53 -24.22 -14.73
CA GLU A 236 -6.83 -25.46 -14.35
C GLU A 236 -5.62 -25.16 -13.46
N ASP A 237 -4.85 -24.13 -13.78
CA ASP A 237 -3.73 -23.66 -12.95
C ASP A 237 -4.22 -23.23 -11.55
N THR A 238 -5.29 -22.42 -11.52
CA THR A 238 -5.93 -21.99 -10.26
C THR A 238 -6.42 -23.19 -9.44
N LYS A 239 -7.09 -24.16 -10.08
CA LYS A 239 -7.57 -25.38 -9.43
C LYS A 239 -6.44 -26.22 -8.86
N LYS A 240 -5.31 -26.29 -9.55
CA LYS A 240 -4.16 -27.12 -9.18
C LYS A 240 -3.31 -26.50 -8.07
N TYR A 241 -3.13 -25.18 -8.09
CA TYR A 241 -2.18 -24.51 -7.20
C TYR A 241 -2.83 -23.61 -6.14
N GLY A 242 -4.14 -23.33 -6.25
CA GLY A 242 -4.90 -22.45 -5.36
C GLY A 242 -4.73 -20.97 -5.68
N GLN A 243 -5.62 -20.17 -5.14
CA GLN A 243 -5.63 -18.69 -5.32
C GLN A 243 -4.81 -17.96 -4.27
N GLU A 244 -4.68 -18.53 -3.09
CA GLU A 244 -4.09 -17.87 -1.90
C GLU A 244 -2.60 -17.58 -2.03
N GLY A 245 -1.96 -18.11 -3.04
CA GLY A 245 -0.52 -17.95 -3.25
C GLY A 245 -0.14 -17.09 -4.43
N ARG A 246 -1.07 -16.39 -5.06
CA ARG A 246 -0.77 -15.53 -6.22
C ARG A 246 0.23 -14.44 -5.82
N ASP A 247 1.37 -14.39 -6.49
CA ASP A 247 2.45 -13.43 -6.27
C ASP A 247 2.65 -12.59 -7.53
N SER A 248 1.69 -11.70 -7.78
CA SER A 248 1.70 -10.84 -8.97
C SER A 248 2.87 -9.86 -8.97
N ASP A 249 3.33 -9.43 -7.81
CA ASP A 249 4.45 -8.49 -7.71
C ASP A 249 5.76 -9.13 -8.13
N ALA A 250 6.01 -10.38 -7.72
CA ALA A 250 7.16 -11.15 -8.18
C ALA A 250 7.09 -11.40 -9.69
N LEU A 251 5.90 -11.73 -10.22
CA LEU A 251 5.67 -11.93 -11.65
C LEU A 251 6.03 -10.67 -12.46
N TYR A 252 5.40 -9.54 -12.12
CA TYR A 252 5.65 -8.28 -12.83
C TYR A 252 7.10 -7.84 -12.71
N SER A 253 7.70 -8.00 -11.54
CA SER A 253 9.10 -7.66 -11.30
C SER A 253 10.04 -8.45 -12.20
N ALA A 254 9.81 -9.76 -12.32
CA ALA A 254 10.60 -10.64 -13.18
C ALA A 254 10.44 -10.30 -14.67
N LEU A 255 9.21 -10.08 -15.14
CA LEU A 255 8.95 -9.84 -16.56
C LEU A 255 9.32 -8.42 -17.02
N LEU A 256 9.11 -7.39 -16.19
CA LEU A 256 9.56 -6.02 -16.50
C LEU A 256 11.10 -5.88 -16.51
N ALA A 257 11.82 -6.79 -15.84
CA ALA A 257 13.29 -6.79 -15.86
C ALA A 257 13.86 -7.33 -17.19
N VAL A 258 13.04 -7.96 -18.04
CA VAL A 258 13.49 -8.45 -19.35
C VAL A 258 13.91 -7.26 -20.23
N LYS A 259 14.99 -7.49 -21.00
CA LYS A 259 15.57 -6.47 -21.89
C LYS A 259 14.54 -6.02 -22.93
N ASN A 260 14.43 -4.73 -23.16
CA ASN A 260 13.53 -4.05 -24.10
C ASN A 260 12.03 -4.09 -23.73
N VAL A 261 11.63 -4.77 -22.69
CA VAL A 261 10.22 -4.80 -22.25
C VAL A 261 9.83 -3.44 -21.68
N GLU A 262 8.72 -2.91 -22.17
CA GLU A 262 8.11 -1.65 -21.74
C GLU A 262 6.81 -1.89 -20.96
N ALA A 263 6.09 -2.97 -21.25
CA ALA A 263 4.85 -3.32 -20.57
C ALA A 263 4.68 -4.84 -20.39
N VAL A 264 3.95 -5.20 -19.33
CA VAL A 264 3.57 -6.59 -19.01
C VAL A 264 2.08 -6.64 -18.74
N VAL A 265 1.43 -7.66 -19.28
CA VAL A 265 0.02 -7.99 -19.05
C VAL A 265 -0.09 -9.37 -18.46
N PHE A 266 -0.84 -9.49 -17.38
CA PHE A 266 -1.18 -10.76 -16.77
C PHE A 266 -2.70 -10.98 -16.81
N VAL A 267 -3.16 -11.93 -17.63
CA VAL A 267 -4.58 -12.26 -17.79
C VAL A 267 -4.92 -13.50 -16.97
N ARG A 268 -6.01 -13.47 -16.24
CA ARG A 268 -6.50 -14.61 -15.45
C ARG A 268 -7.90 -14.98 -15.86
N GLN A 269 -8.14 -16.28 -16.12
CA GLN A 269 -9.48 -16.81 -16.24
C GLN A 269 -10.04 -17.03 -14.84
N GLU A 270 -11.01 -16.23 -14.41
CA GLU A 270 -11.60 -16.33 -13.07
C GLU A 270 -12.78 -17.30 -13.02
N THR A 271 -13.56 -17.34 -14.10
CA THR A 271 -14.66 -18.29 -14.34
C THR A 271 -14.68 -18.70 -15.81
N ASP A 272 -15.58 -19.59 -16.20
CA ASP A 272 -15.74 -20.01 -17.61
C ASP A 272 -16.04 -18.85 -18.57
N SER A 273 -16.53 -17.74 -18.06
CA SER A 273 -16.98 -16.58 -18.85
C SER A 273 -16.42 -15.23 -18.40
N ASN A 274 -15.55 -15.19 -17.39
CA ASN A 274 -14.99 -13.93 -16.89
C ASN A 274 -13.48 -14.01 -16.74
N CYS A 275 -12.82 -12.95 -17.21
CA CYS A 275 -11.38 -12.74 -17.05
C CYS A 275 -11.10 -11.47 -16.25
N THR A 276 -10.00 -11.49 -15.51
CA THR A 276 -9.35 -10.28 -15.02
C THR A 276 -8.01 -10.11 -15.74
N ALA A 277 -7.57 -8.86 -15.89
CA ALA A 277 -6.22 -8.59 -16.36
C ALA A 277 -5.58 -7.47 -15.56
N GLY A 278 -4.33 -7.67 -15.21
CA GLY A 278 -3.48 -6.66 -14.62
C GLY A 278 -2.42 -6.18 -15.60
N PHE A 279 -2.12 -4.91 -15.57
CA PHE A 279 -1.19 -4.24 -16.46
C PHE A 279 -0.12 -3.53 -15.64
N ARG A 280 1.12 -3.65 -16.05
CA ARG A 280 2.24 -2.88 -15.51
C ARG A 280 3.11 -2.38 -16.63
N SER A 281 3.66 -1.18 -16.48
CA SER A 281 4.58 -0.60 -17.46
C SER A 281 5.72 0.17 -16.83
N LYS A 282 6.74 0.43 -17.64
CA LYS A 282 7.73 1.47 -17.41
C LYS A 282 7.16 2.84 -17.86
N ASP A 283 7.86 3.91 -17.55
CA ASP A 283 7.36 5.31 -17.67
C ASP A 283 6.87 5.74 -19.05
N ARG A 284 7.27 5.04 -20.12
CA ARG A 284 6.94 5.41 -21.50
C ARG A 284 5.53 5.00 -21.93
N VAL A 285 4.94 3.98 -21.30
CA VAL A 285 3.66 3.40 -21.75
C VAL A 285 2.57 3.66 -20.71
N ASP A 286 1.47 4.24 -21.13
CA ASP A 286 0.28 4.45 -20.30
C ASP A 286 -0.68 3.26 -20.43
N VAL A 287 -0.60 2.33 -19.48
CA VAL A 287 -1.45 1.13 -19.48
C VAL A 287 -2.88 1.42 -19.03
N SER A 288 -3.15 2.56 -18.39
CA SER A 288 -4.51 2.93 -17.99
C SER A 288 -5.40 3.20 -19.19
N SER A 289 -4.83 3.77 -20.23
CA SER A 289 -5.52 4.02 -21.50
C SER A 289 -5.97 2.72 -22.20
N VAL A 290 -5.20 1.65 -22.08
CA VAL A 290 -5.57 0.31 -22.60
C VAL A 290 -6.64 -0.31 -21.71
N ALA A 291 -6.45 -0.33 -20.38
CA ALA A 291 -7.43 -0.90 -19.45
C ALA A 291 -8.82 -0.26 -19.64
N ALA A 292 -8.89 1.06 -19.82
CA ALA A 292 -10.13 1.80 -20.04
C ALA A 292 -10.92 1.33 -21.28
N LYS A 293 -10.25 0.83 -22.35
CA LYS A 293 -10.92 0.29 -23.53
C LYS A 293 -11.74 -0.97 -23.25
N PHE A 294 -11.44 -1.65 -22.18
CA PHE A 294 -12.12 -2.87 -21.71
C PHE A 294 -12.94 -2.66 -20.45
N GLY A 295 -13.26 -1.39 -20.11
CA GLY A 295 -14.06 -1.06 -18.93
C GLY A 295 -13.27 -1.10 -17.61
N GLY A 296 -11.96 -1.16 -17.68
CA GLY A 296 -11.06 -1.09 -16.54
C GLY A 296 -10.53 0.30 -16.25
N GLY A 297 -9.50 0.40 -15.41
CA GLY A 297 -8.86 1.68 -15.06
C GLY A 297 -7.65 1.49 -14.15
N GLY A 298 -7.13 2.60 -13.66
CA GLY A 298 -5.98 2.64 -12.77
C GLY A 298 -5.03 3.79 -13.11
N HIS A 299 -3.77 3.64 -12.74
CA HIS A 299 -2.73 4.62 -12.97
C HIS A 299 -1.94 4.32 -14.26
N LYS A 300 -1.21 5.32 -14.74
CA LYS A 300 -0.37 5.23 -15.94
C LYS A 300 0.46 3.94 -15.99
N ASN A 301 1.11 3.58 -14.91
CA ASN A 301 2.05 2.44 -14.86
C ASN A 301 1.45 1.17 -14.22
N ALA A 302 0.22 1.25 -13.69
CA ALA A 302 -0.44 0.15 -12.99
C ALA A 302 -1.96 0.24 -13.14
N SER A 303 -2.55 -0.67 -13.89
CA SER A 303 -4.00 -0.68 -14.17
C SER A 303 -4.54 -2.10 -14.12
N GLY A 304 -5.86 -2.22 -14.10
CA GLY A 304 -6.55 -3.50 -14.13
C GLY A 304 -7.91 -3.44 -14.79
N LEU A 305 -8.42 -4.59 -15.16
CA LEU A 305 -9.78 -4.75 -15.67
C LEU A 305 -10.40 -6.05 -15.18
N SER A 306 -11.73 -6.09 -15.19
CA SER A 306 -12.52 -7.32 -15.12
C SER A 306 -13.55 -7.26 -16.25
N THR A 307 -13.59 -8.31 -17.07
CA THR A 307 -14.46 -8.32 -18.24
C THR A 307 -14.94 -9.74 -18.56
N GLN A 308 -16.10 -9.82 -19.20
CA GLN A 308 -16.57 -11.10 -19.75
C GLN A 308 -15.71 -11.51 -20.94
N GLY A 309 -15.44 -12.79 -21.03
CA GLY A 309 -14.65 -13.38 -22.12
C GLY A 309 -13.74 -14.51 -21.67
N LYS A 310 -12.91 -14.96 -22.61
CA LYS A 310 -11.91 -15.99 -22.41
C LYS A 310 -10.52 -15.47 -22.75
N ILE A 311 -9.50 -16.07 -22.17
CA ILE A 311 -8.08 -15.76 -22.40
C ILE A 311 -7.77 -15.69 -23.90
N GLU A 312 -8.25 -16.69 -24.66
CA GLU A 312 -7.95 -16.85 -26.08
C GLU A 312 -8.47 -15.70 -26.95
N THR A 313 -9.53 -15.03 -26.52
CA THR A 313 -10.12 -13.87 -27.22
C THR A 313 -9.61 -12.54 -26.67
N LEU A 314 -9.37 -12.47 -25.36
CA LEU A 314 -8.97 -11.26 -24.67
C LEU A 314 -7.51 -10.88 -24.97
N ILE A 315 -6.59 -11.85 -24.98
CA ILE A 315 -5.16 -11.57 -25.23
C ILE A 315 -4.94 -10.91 -26.60
N PRO A 316 -5.45 -11.46 -27.73
CA PRO A 316 -5.28 -10.81 -29.03
C PRO A 316 -5.87 -9.40 -29.09
N ALA A 317 -7.02 -9.17 -28.42
CA ALA A 317 -7.64 -7.85 -28.34
C ALA A 317 -6.77 -6.85 -27.58
N ILE A 318 -6.20 -7.26 -26.44
CA ILE A 318 -5.28 -6.41 -25.65
C ILE A 318 -4.01 -6.11 -26.45
N VAL A 319 -3.37 -7.10 -27.08
CA VAL A 319 -2.16 -6.90 -27.90
C VAL A 319 -2.42 -5.89 -29.02
N LYS A 320 -3.59 -5.96 -29.66
CA LYS A 320 -4.00 -5.00 -30.71
C LYS A 320 -4.08 -3.55 -30.20
N GLU A 321 -4.57 -3.34 -28.96
CA GLU A 321 -4.60 -1.98 -28.40
C GLU A 321 -3.19 -1.51 -28.01
N PHE A 322 -2.33 -2.38 -27.49
CA PHE A 322 -0.92 -2.04 -27.22
C PHE A 322 -0.16 -1.65 -28.50
N ALA A 323 -0.42 -2.32 -29.63
CA ALA A 323 0.22 -1.98 -30.91
C ALA A 323 -0.06 -0.54 -31.39
N ARG A 324 -0.98 0.19 -30.75
CA ARG A 324 -1.28 1.60 -31.06
C ARG A 324 -0.48 2.59 -30.21
N ILE A 325 0.12 2.12 -29.12
CA ILE A 325 0.76 2.99 -28.12
C ILE A 325 2.22 2.63 -27.82
N ILE A 326 2.70 1.46 -28.29
CA ILE A 326 4.08 1.02 -28.28
C ILE A 326 4.70 1.09 -29.69
#